data_0cb8c5cecd3e521ed0315077dad21c34
#
_entry.id   0cb8c5cecd3e521ed0315077dad21c34
#
_cell.length_a   1.000
_cell.length_b   1.000
_cell.length_c   1.000
_cell.angle_alpha   90.00
_cell.angle_beta   90.00
_cell.angle_gamma   90.00
#
_symmetry.space_group_name_H-M   'P 1'
#
loop_
_entity.id
_entity.type
_entity.pdbx_description
1 polymer ?
#
loop_
_entity_poly.entity_id
_entity_poly.type
_entity_poly.pdbx_seq_one_letter_code
_entity_poly.pdbx_strand_id
1 'polypeptide(L)'
;MFDVIVIGGGVTGCSILRELSKYDLKVALLEKEEDVCSGTSKANSAIVHAGHDAKSGSLKAKLNVRGNELIKELAKDLNFAYKNNGSLVLCFDEEDYPKLEELYNRGITNGVKDLHILNHDEVLKLEPNLSDNVKYALLANTGAIICPFEMNVALAENAVQNGAEVILNTEVKEIKKINDHYLINNQYETRCVVNAAGLYGDVIHNMFCEKKRTITARKGDYCLYDTDLGDLVSHTIFQLPTAKGKGVLVTPTVHGNLLVGPSATDIDDK
;
A
#
# COMPACT_ATOMS: atom_id res chain seq x y z
N MET A 1 2.15 -29.80 13.11
CA MET A 1 1.49 -28.59 13.64
C MET A 1 2.41 -27.39 13.38
N PHE A 2 1.90 -26.26 12.90
CA PHE A 2 2.62 -25.00 12.74
C PHE A 2 2.56 -24.17 14.03
N ASP A 3 3.51 -23.28 14.23
CA ASP A 3 3.43 -22.26 15.27
C ASP A 3 2.51 -21.13 14.83
N VAL A 4 2.65 -20.66 13.57
CA VAL A 4 1.80 -19.62 12.99
C VAL A 4 1.40 -19.98 11.56
N ILE A 5 0.12 -19.81 11.24
CA ILE A 5 -0.37 -19.81 9.87
C ILE A 5 -0.89 -18.39 9.52
N VAL A 6 -0.38 -17.82 8.42
CA VAL A 6 -0.84 -16.56 7.84
C VAL A 6 -1.82 -16.86 6.71
N ILE A 7 -2.97 -16.20 6.68
CA ILE A 7 -3.99 -16.37 5.64
C ILE A 7 -3.98 -15.17 4.71
N GLY A 8 -3.62 -15.40 3.44
CA GLY A 8 -3.58 -14.42 2.35
C GLY A 8 -2.17 -14.05 1.91
N GLY A 9 -1.87 -14.26 0.63
CA GLY A 9 -0.57 -14.02 -0.04
C GLY A 9 -0.39 -12.61 -0.61
N GLY A 10 -1.16 -11.62 -0.12
CA GLY A 10 -0.91 -10.22 -0.41
C GLY A 10 0.27 -9.65 0.36
N VAL A 11 0.61 -8.37 0.08
CA VAL A 11 1.77 -7.69 0.69
C VAL A 11 1.80 -7.76 2.22
N THR A 12 0.65 -7.68 2.88
CA THR A 12 0.56 -7.79 4.35
C THR A 12 0.95 -9.18 4.83
N GLY A 13 0.38 -10.23 4.21
CA GLY A 13 0.68 -11.60 4.60
C GLY A 13 2.12 -12.00 4.32
N CYS A 14 2.64 -11.68 3.13
CA CYS A 14 4.03 -11.95 2.76
C CYS A 14 5.03 -11.18 3.65
N SER A 15 4.72 -9.93 4.02
CA SER A 15 5.55 -9.17 4.97
C SER A 15 5.59 -9.81 6.36
N ILE A 16 4.43 -10.26 6.86
CA ILE A 16 4.34 -10.93 8.17
C ILE A 16 5.06 -12.27 8.12
N LEU A 17 4.88 -13.06 7.06
CA LEU A 17 5.56 -14.34 6.88
C LEU A 17 7.09 -14.16 6.91
N ARG A 18 7.60 -13.15 6.16
CA ARG A 18 9.03 -12.82 6.15
C ARG A 18 9.54 -12.43 7.54
N GLU A 19 8.81 -11.60 8.27
CA GLU A 19 9.22 -11.21 9.62
C GLU A 19 9.23 -12.41 10.57
N LEU A 20 8.25 -13.31 10.48
CA LEU A 20 8.19 -14.53 11.28
C LEU A 20 9.29 -15.55 10.92
N SER A 21 9.69 -15.61 9.65
CA SER A 21 10.76 -16.52 9.19
C SER A 21 12.15 -16.17 9.72
N LYS A 22 12.33 -15.05 10.39
CA LYS A 22 13.58 -14.67 11.09
C LYS A 22 13.75 -15.38 12.43
N TYR A 23 12.73 -16.08 12.91
CA TYR A 23 12.70 -16.75 14.20
C TYR A 23 12.66 -18.26 14.00
N ASP A 24 13.07 -19.01 15.02
CA ASP A 24 12.94 -20.48 15.04
C ASP A 24 11.48 -20.87 15.29
N LEU A 25 10.66 -20.68 14.25
CA LEU A 25 9.23 -20.97 14.21
C LEU A 25 8.89 -21.77 12.95
N LYS A 26 8.01 -22.74 13.08
CA LYS A 26 7.40 -23.40 11.92
C LYS A 26 6.22 -22.56 11.44
N VAL A 27 6.40 -21.85 10.33
CA VAL A 27 5.43 -20.89 9.80
C VAL A 27 4.98 -21.25 8.38
N ALA A 28 3.69 -21.01 8.10
CA ALA A 28 3.15 -21.18 6.76
C ALA A 28 2.23 -20.03 6.38
N LEU A 29 2.08 -19.82 5.06
CA LEU A 29 1.09 -18.93 4.48
C LEU A 29 0.16 -19.76 3.57
N LEU A 30 -1.15 -19.56 3.72
CA LEU A 30 -2.17 -20.17 2.85
C LEU A 30 -2.71 -19.07 1.91
N GLU A 31 -2.60 -19.31 0.59
CA GLU A 31 -3.15 -18.44 -0.45
C GLU A 31 -4.14 -19.23 -1.31
N LYS A 32 -5.31 -18.65 -1.58
CA LYS A 32 -6.38 -19.30 -2.36
C LYS A 32 -6.07 -19.38 -3.85
N GLU A 33 -5.30 -18.43 -4.37
CA GLU A 33 -4.96 -18.32 -5.79
C GLU A 33 -3.72 -19.18 -6.12
N GLU A 34 -3.42 -19.24 -7.41
CA GLU A 34 -2.27 -20.00 -7.94
C GLU A 34 -0.92 -19.33 -7.67
N ASP A 35 -0.93 -18.07 -7.23
CA ASP A 35 0.28 -17.33 -6.89
C ASP A 35 -0.01 -16.24 -5.84
N VAL A 36 1.05 -15.77 -5.16
CA VAL A 36 1.00 -14.59 -4.30
C VAL A 36 0.71 -13.32 -5.12
N CYS A 37 0.40 -12.21 -4.44
CA CYS A 37 0.11 -10.93 -5.11
C CYS A 37 -1.13 -10.92 -6.02
N SER A 38 -2.01 -11.91 -5.95
CA SER A 38 -3.14 -12.04 -6.88
C SER A 38 -4.34 -11.13 -6.57
N GLY A 39 -4.39 -10.52 -5.38
CA GLY A 39 -5.43 -9.59 -4.92
C GLY A 39 -5.10 -8.11 -5.14
N THR A 40 -5.52 -7.25 -4.21
CA THR A 40 -5.32 -5.78 -4.24
C THR A 40 -3.84 -5.37 -4.29
N SER A 41 -2.92 -6.22 -3.84
CA SER A 41 -1.48 -5.94 -3.85
C SER A 41 -0.92 -5.77 -5.26
N LYS A 42 -1.53 -6.36 -6.29
CA LYS A 42 -1.15 -6.15 -7.71
C LYS A 42 -1.85 -4.96 -8.36
N ALA A 43 -2.97 -4.48 -7.80
CA ALA A 43 -3.86 -3.49 -8.40
C ALA A 43 -3.98 -2.26 -7.49
N ASN A 44 -2.97 -1.40 -7.52
CA ASN A 44 -2.88 -0.16 -6.75
C ASN A 44 -1.97 0.86 -7.44
N SER A 45 -1.84 2.05 -6.87
CA SER A 45 -1.02 3.13 -7.43
C SER A 45 0.49 2.95 -7.24
N ALA A 46 0.93 1.92 -6.53
CA ALA A 46 2.35 1.63 -6.26
C ALA A 46 3.13 2.75 -5.54
N ILE A 47 2.43 3.62 -4.82
CA ILE A 47 3.00 4.80 -4.18
C ILE A 47 3.46 4.48 -2.76
N VAL A 48 4.69 4.86 -2.46
CA VAL A 48 5.24 4.94 -1.11
C VAL A 48 4.98 6.34 -0.58
N HIS A 49 3.85 6.51 0.10
CA HIS A 49 3.43 7.82 0.62
C HIS A 49 4.39 8.37 1.67
N ALA A 50 4.66 9.68 1.63
CA ALA A 50 5.52 10.35 2.60
C ALA A 50 4.92 10.38 4.02
N GLY A 51 3.58 10.51 4.16
CA GLY A 51 2.91 10.47 5.48
C GLY A 51 2.21 11.75 5.90
N HIS A 52 2.15 12.78 5.05
CA HIS A 52 1.53 14.08 5.35
C HIS A 52 0.00 14.05 5.45
N ASP A 53 -0.67 13.12 4.74
CA ASP A 53 -2.15 13.06 4.65
C ASP A 53 -2.82 12.44 5.90
N ALA A 54 -2.15 11.55 6.61
CA ALA A 54 -2.77 10.84 7.72
C ALA A 54 -2.95 11.73 8.95
N LYS A 55 -4.11 11.60 9.62
CA LYS A 55 -4.44 12.35 10.85
C LYS A 55 -3.35 12.16 11.91
N SER A 56 -2.78 13.26 12.40
CA SER A 56 -1.73 13.24 13.42
C SER A 56 -2.18 12.50 14.68
N GLY A 57 -1.23 11.79 15.31
CA GLY A 57 -1.46 10.94 16.49
C GLY A 57 -2.11 9.59 16.18
N SER A 58 -2.55 9.34 14.94
CA SER A 58 -3.11 8.04 14.55
C SER A 58 -2.01 7.00 14.30
N LEU A 59 -2.36 5.72 14.47
CA LEU A 59 -1.48 4.61 14.10
C LEU A 59 -1.13 4.66 12.60
N LYS A 60 -2.08 5.08 11.75
CA LYS A 60 -1.87 5.26 10.31
C LYS A 60 -0.76 6.27 10.04
N ALA A 61 -0.73 7.43 10.72
CA ALA A 61 0.31 8.44 10.55
C ALA A 61 1.69 7.88 10.95
N LYS A 62 1.78 7.28 12.14
CA LYS A 62 3.01 6.67 12.65
C LYS A 62 3.57 5.59 11.72
N LEU A 63 2.70 4.66 11.28
CA LEU A 63 3.11 3.55 10.43
C LEU A 63 3.41 3.98 9.00
N ASN A 64 2.75 5.03 8.48
CA ASN A 64 3.03 5.53 7.14
C ASN A 64 4.45 6.11 7.05
N VAL A 65 4.84 7.00 7.96
CA VAL A 65 6.19 7.58 7.99
C VAL A 65 7.23 6.47 8.20
N ARG A 66 7.00 5.56 9.15
CA ARG A 66 7.92 4.45 9.40
C ARG A 66 8.01 3.49 8.20
N GLY A 67 6.89 3.21 7.54
CA GLY A 67 6.85 2.37 6.33
C GLY A 67 7.62 3.00 5.16
N ASN A 68 7.51 4.31 4.98
CA ASN A 68 8.28 5.04 3.96
C ASN A 68 9.79 4.83 4.14
N GLU A 69 10.30 4.95 5.37
CA GLU A 69 11.71 4.70 5.68
C GLU A 69 12.10 3.24 5.43
N LEU A 70 11.28 2.30 5.91
CA LEU A 70 11.58 0.86 5.83
C LEU A 70 11.55 0.32 4.40
N ILE A 71 10.62 0.76 3.56
CA ILE A 71 10.51 0.28 2.17
C ILE A 71 11.76 0.61 1.36
N LYS A 72 12.38 1.76 1.62
CA LYS A 72 13.63 2.15 0.97
C LYS A 72 14.79 1.20 1.28
N GLU A 73 14.92 0.78 2.55
CA GLU A 73 15.91 -0.22 2.96
C GLU A 73 15.56 -1.60 2.39
N LEU A 74 14.28 -1.97 2.51
CA LEU A 74 13.78 -3.25 2.02
C LEU A 74 14.00 -3.43 0.51
N ALA A 75 13.85 -2.36 -0.29
CA ALA A 75 14.09 -2.39 -1.72
C ALA A 75 15.55 -2.72 -2.06
N LYS A 76 16.51 -2.27 -1.24
CA LYS A 76 17.92 -2.63 -1.41
C LYS A 76 18.18 -4.08 -1.01
N ASP A 77 17.61 -4.51 0.13
CA ASP A 77 17.82 -5.86 0.67
C ASP A 77 17.23 -6.93 -0.25
N LEU A 78 16.06 -6.67 -0.83
CA LEU A 78 15.30 -7.63 -1.63
C LEU A 78 15.37 -7.36 -3.14
N ASN A 79 16.07 -6.28 -3.56
CA ASN A 79 16.33 -5.94 -4.96
C ASN A 79 15.07 -5.81 -5.84
N PHE A 80 14.01 -5.16 -5.33
CA PHE A 80 12.85 -4.79 -6.14
C PHE A 80 12.93 -3.33 -6.58
N ALA A 81 12.26 -2.99 -7.69
CA ALA A 81 12.29 -1.66 -8.28
C ALA A 81 11.70 -0.60 -7.33
N TYR A 82 12.48 0.44 -7.03
CA TYR A 82 12.16 1.58 -6.19
C TYR A 82 12.69 2.86 -6.82
N LYS A 83 11.85 3.88 -6.94
CA LYS A 83 12.25 5.22 -7.43
C LYS A 83 11.76 6.28 -6.46
N ASN A 84 12.68 7.02 -5.84
CA ASN A 84 12.35 8.19 -5.03
C ASN A 84 12.08 9.37 -5.97
N ASN A 85 10.84 9.51 -6.41
CA ASN A 85 10.44 10.54 -7.36
C ASN A 85 9.74 11.73 -6.70
N GLY A 86 9.53 11.71 -5.38
CA GLY A 86 8.77 12.73 -4.69
C GLY A 86 7.28 12.73 -5.02
N SER A 87 6.53 13.58 -4.34
CA SER A 87 5.12 13.82 -4.67
C SER A 87 4.75 15.29 -4.49
N LEU A 88 3.85 15.78 -5.35
CA LEU A 88 3.29 17.12 -5.31
C LEU A 88 1.79 17.05 -5.01
N VAL A 89 1.30 17.87 -4.08
CA VAL A 89 -0.13 18.11 -3.88
C VAL A 89 -0.43 19.50 -4.40
N LEU A 90 -1.10 19.60 -5.55
CA LEU A 90 -1.36 20.84 -6.25
C LEU A 90 -2.50 21.64 -5.60
N CYS A 91 -2.32 22.97 -5.57
CA CYS A 91 -3.29 23.95 -5.15
C CYS A 91 -3.52 24.94 -6.30
N PHE A 92 -4.76 25.08 -6.77
CA PHE A 92 -5.12 25.94 -7.93
C PHE A 92 -5.74 27.27 -7.52
N ASP A 93 -6.30 27.37 -6.32
CA ASP A 93 -7.00 28.55 -5.85
C ASP A 93 -6.29 29.15 -4.62
N GLU A 94 -6.14 30.47 -4.59
CA GLU A 94 -5.58 31.20 -3.44
C GLU A 94 -6.37 30.94 -2.15
N GLU A 95 -7.69 30.79 -2.26
CA GLU A 95 -8.58 30.51 -1.13
C GLU A 95 -8.31 29.13 -0.49
N ASP A 96 -7.71 28.21 -1.23
CA ASP A 96 -7.36 26.86 -0.77
C ASP A 96 -5.95 26.78 -0.15
N TYR A 97 -5.14 27.85 -0.21
CA TYR A 97 -3.81 27.89 0.39
C TYR A 97 -3.79 27.49 1.89
N PRO A 98 -4.75 27.92 2.74
CA PRO A 98 -4.79 27.49 4.13
C PRO A 98 -4.94 25.96 4.30
N LYS A 99 -5.59 25.27 3.36
CA LYS A 99 -5.70 23.80 3.38
C LYS A 99 -4.36 23.15 3.05
N LEU A 100 -3.58 23.74 2.12
CA LEU A 100 -2.25 23.27 1.80
C LEU A 100 -1.30 23.46 2.99
N GLU A 101 -1.39 24.59 3.68
CA GLU A 101 -0.61 24.89 4.88
C GLU A 101 -0.97 23.96 6.05
N GLU A 102 -2.27 23.64 6.23
CA GLU A 102 -2.71 22.62 7.21
C GLU A 102 -2.07 21.27 6.90
N LEU A 103 -2.05 20.87 5.61
CA LEU A 103 -1.46 19.60 5.18
C LEU A 103 0.05 19.58 5.43
N TYR A 104 0.75 20.67 5.18
CA TYR A 104 2.17 20.86 5.50
C TYR A 104 2.42 20.69 7.01
N ASN A 105 1.69 21.43 7.85
CA ASN A 105 1.83 21.40 9.30
C ASN A 105 1.53 20.00 9.88
N ARG A 106 0.56 19.31 9.29
CA ARG A 106 0.23 17.92 9.61
C ARG A 106 1.39 16.98 9.27
N GLY A 107 2.00 17.16 8.12
CA GLY A 107 3.18 16.41 7.68
C GLY A 107 4.37 16.59 8.64
N ILE A 108 4.67 17.83 9.03
CA ILE A 108 5.71 18.14 10.02
C ILE A 108 5.40 17.46 11.36
N THR A 109 4.16 17.56 11.85
CA THR A 109 3.71 16.92 13.09
C THR A 109 3.83 15.39 13.04
N ASN A 110 3.60 14.79 11.88
CA ASN A 110 3.73 13.35 11.65
C ASN A 110 5.20 12.88 11.54
N GLY A 111 6.16 13.82 11.41
CA GLY A 111 7.59 13.51 11.26
C GLY A 111 8.03 13.28 9.82
N VAL A 112 7.26 13.76 8.83
CA VAL A 112 7.67 13.72 7.42
C VAL A 112 8.89 14.63 7.24
N LYS A 113 9.94 14.08 6.66
CA LYS A 113 11.19 14.80 6.35
C LYS A 113 11.08 15.44 4.96
N ASP A 114 11.82 16.53 4.76
CA ASP A 114 12.00 17.17 3.46
C ASP A 114 10.67 17.52 2.76
N LEU A 115 9.87 18.34 3.45
CA LEU A 115 8.54 18.79 3.04
C LEU A 115 8.57 20.30 2.83
N HIS A 116 8.11 20.79 1.66
CA HIS A 116 8.16 22.20 1.26
C HIS A 116 6.86 22.65 0.62
N ILE A 117 6.48 23.92 0.84
CA ILE A 117 5.45 24.59 0.03
C ILE A 117 6.19 25.38 -1.06
N LEU A 118 5.83 25.11 -2.30
CA LEU A 118 6.38 25.73 -3.49
C LEU A 118 5.38 26.75 -4.06
N ASN A 119 5.89 27.86 -4.61
CA ASN A 119 5.12 28.82 -5.37
C ASN A 119 4.96 28.35 -6.83
N HIS A 120 4.19 29.11 -7.62
CA HIS A 120 3.90 28.84 -9.03
C HIS A 120 5.16 28.57 -9.87
N ASP A 121 6.16 29.48 -9.81
CA ASP A 121 7.37 29.38 -10.64
C ASP A 121 8.22 28.16 -10.27
N GLU A 122 8.32 27.84 -8.98
CA GLU A 122 9.02 26.67 -8.48
C GLU A 122 8.34 25.37 -8.93
N VAL A 123 7.00 25.34 -8.91
CA VAL A 123 6.23 24.17 -9.36
C VAL A 123 6.43 23.95 -10.86
N LEU A 124 6.27 24.97 -11.70
CA LEU A 124 6.43 24.83 -13.15
C LEU A 124 7.87 24.54 -13.58
N LYS A 125 8.85 24.97 -12.78
CA LYS A 125 10.25 24.59 -13.00
C LYS A 125 10.50 23.10 -12.76
N LEU A 126 9.81 22.48 -11.76
CA LEU A 126 9.92 21.03 -11.48
C LEU A 126 9.10 20.19 -12.47
N GLU A 127 7.90 20.67 -12.81
CA GLU A 127 6.92 19.97 -13.65
C GLU A 127 6.39 20.91 -14.73
N PRO A 128 7.15 21.11 -15.81
CA PRO A 128 6.82 22.11 -16.86
C PRO A 128 5.57 21.75 -17.67
N ASN A 129 5.08 20.51 -17.58
CA ASN A 129 3.87 20.06 -18.27
C ASN A 129 2.58 20.28 -17.46
N LEU A 130 2.67 20.83 -16.24
CA LEU A 130 1.50 21.20 -15.48
C LEU A 130 0.82 22.45 -16.05
N SER A 131 -0.47 22.63 -15.71
CA SER A 131 -1.24 23.80 -16.10
C SER A 131 -0.69 25.07 -15.45
N ASP A 132 -0.63 26.19 -16.20
CA ASP A 132 -0.29 27.52 -15.69
C ASP A 132 -1.25 28.04 -14.61
N ASN A 133 -2.38 27.37 -14.40
CA ASN A 133 -3.34 27.73 -13.35
C ASN A 133 -2.90 27.28 -11.96
N VAL A 134 -1.87 26.42 -11.83
CA VAL A 134 -1.36 26.00 -10.52
C VAL A 134 -0.77 27.20 -9.79
N LYS A 135 -1.15 27.40 -8.51
CA LYS A 135 -0.68 28.53 -7.69
C LYS A 135 0.43 28.08 -6.73
N TYR A 136 0.21 26.97 -6.06
CA TYR A 136 1.12 26.40 -5.07
C TYR A 136 1.13 24.89 -5.15
N ALA A 137 2.14 24.27 -4.57
CA ALA A 137 2.14 22.85 -4.32
C ALA A 137 2.86 22.50 -3.00
N LEU A 138 2.42 21.43 -2.36
CA LEU A 138 3.16 20.78 -1.29
C LEU A 138 4.04 19.71 -1.89
N LEU A 139 5.36 19.91 -1.86
CA LEU A 139 6.36 18.92 -2.26
C LEU A 139 6.77 18.08 -1.08
N ALA A 140 6.66 16.76 -1.21
CA ALA A 140 7.19 15.79 -0.26
C ALA A 140 8.27 14.95 -0.95
N ASN A 141 9.54 15.31 -0.75
CA ASN A 141 10.68 14.67 -1.41
C ASN A 141 10.89 13.21 -1.01
N THR A 142 10.35 12.77 0.14
CA THR A 142 10.42 11.38 0.58
C THR A 142 9.38 10.47 -0.07
N GLY A 143 8.46 11.02 -0.87
CA GLY A 143 7.55 10.24 -1.69
C GLY A 143 8.31 9.37 -2.69
N ALA A 144 7.80 8.18 -2.98
CA ALA A 144 8.43 7.26 -3.92
C ALA A 144 7.40 6.38 -4.63
N ILE A 145 7.85 5.65 -5.64
CA ILE A 145 7.09 4.61 -6.34
C ILE A 145 7.89 3.31 -6.36
N ILE A 146 7.17 2.19 -6.43
CA ILE A 146 7.76 0.85 -6.44
C ILE A 146 7.12 -0.03 -7.52
N CYS A 147 7.71 -1.21 -7.77
CA CYS A 147 6.97 -2.32 -8.38
C CYS A 147 6.27 -3.13 -7.28
N PRO A 148 4.94 -3.09 -7.15
CA PRO A 148 4.23 -3.80 -6.09
C PRO A 148 4.27 -5.32 -6.27
N PHE A 149 4.39 -5.80 -7.50
CA PHE A 149 4.56 -7.22 -7.81
C PHE A 149 5.90 -7.73 -7.29
N GLU A 150 7.00 -7.09 -7.72
CA GLU A 150 8.36 -7.49 -7.32
C GLU A 150 8.52 -7.46 -5.79
N MET A 151 8.03 -6.40 -5.13
CA MET A 151 8.06 -6.31 -3.67
C MET A 151 7.35 -7.50 -3.02
N ASN A 152 6.12 -7.82 -3.48
CA ASN A 152 5.34 -8.89 -2.86
C ASN A 152 5.96 -10.27 -3.08
N VAL A 153 6.43 -10.55 -4.29
CA VAL A 153 7.11 -11.81 -4.64
C VAL A 153 8.41 -11.95 -3.85
N ALA A 154 9.26 -10.91 -3.84
CA ALA A 154 10.51 -10.91 -3.11
C ALA A 154 10.35 -11.14 -1.60
N LEU A 155 9.27 -10.61 -0.99
CA LEU A 155 8.93 -10.89 0.40
C LEU A 155 8.61 -12.37 0.63
N ALA A 156 7.80 -12.98 -0.25
CA ALA A 156 7.43 -14.38 -0.15
C ALA A 156 8.65 -15.30 -0.38
N GLU A 157 9.44 -15.04 -1.43
CA GLU A 157 10.65 -15.81 -1.75
C GLU A 157 11.68 -15.77 -0.61
N ASN A 158 11.91 -14.56 -0.04
CA ASN A 158 12.83 -14.44 1.08
C ASN A 158 12.34 -15.21 2.32
N ALA A 159 11.04 -15.21 2.57
CA ALA A 159 10.47 -16.03 3.67
C ALA A 159 10.69 -17.54 3.42
N VAL A 160 10.47 -18.00 2.19
CA VAL A 160 10.69 -19.41 1.82
C VAL A 160 12.17 -19.79 1.92
N GLN A 161 13.09 -18.92 1.49
CA GLN A 161 14.54 -19.13 1.66
C GLN A 161 14.94 -19.27 3.13
N ASN A 162 14.19 -18.64 4.04
CA ASN A 162 14.38 -18.77 5.50
C ASN A 162 13.56 -19.91 6.12
N GLY A 163 12.98 -20.82 5.32
CA GLY A 163 12.31 -22.02 5.79
C GLY A 163 10.81 -21.90 6.06
N ALA A 164 10.16 -20.80 5.70
CA ALA A 164 8.71 -20.67 5.73
C ALA A 164 8.07 -21.46 4.56
N GLU A 165 6.85 -21.96 4.76
CA GLU A 165 6.07 -22.63 3.73
C GLU A 165 5.04 -21.67 3.09
N VAL A 166 4.96 -21.62 1.76
CA VAL A 166 3.88 -20.94 1.01
C VAL A 166 3.05 -22.02 0.32
N ILE A 167 1.78 -22.11 0.69
CA ILE A 167 0.84 -23.14 0.23
C ILE A 167 -0.23 -22.44 -0.63
N LEU A 168 -0.08 -22.54 -1.93
CA LEU A 168 -0.96 -21.95 -2.95
C LEU A 168 -2.19 -22.82 -3.21
N ASN A 169 -3.16 -22.32 -3.99
CA ASN A 169 -4.40 -23.01 -4.34
C ASN A 169 -5.16 -23.53 -3.11
N THR A 170 -5.05 -22.83 -1.97
CA THR A 170 -5.57 -23.27 -0.69
C THR A 170 -6.47 -22.20 -0.06
N GLU A 171 -7.74 -22.21 -0.49
CA GLU A 171 -8.77 -21.36 0.09
C GLU A 171 -9.11 -21.83 1.51
N VAL A 172 -9.06 -20.90 2.48
CA VAL A 172 -9.51 -21.18 3.85
C VAL A 172 -11.03 -21.08 3.91
N LYS A 173 -11.69 -22.23 4.13
CA LYS A 173 -13.16 -22.37 4.18
C LYS A 173 -13.69 -22.57 5.59
N GLU A 174 -12.85 -23.09 6.49
CA GLU A 174 -13.23 -23.40 7.86
C GLU A 174 -12.05 -23.20 8.81
N ILE A 175 -12.30 -22.64 9.97
CA ILE A 175 -11.36 -22.54 11.08
C ILE A 175 -12.07 -23.01 12.36
N LYS A 176 -11.58 -24.07 12.98
CA LYS A 176 -12.06 -24.59 14.26
C LYS A 176 -11.02 -24.34 15.35
N LYS A 177 -11.45 -23.84 16.50
CA LYS A 177 -10.62 -23.81 17.69
C LYS A 177 -10.75 -25.15 18.41
N ILE A 178 -9.61 -25.84 18.60
CA ILE A 178 -9.52 -27.12 19.29
C ILE A 178 -8.59 -26.93 20.49
N ASN A 179 -9.18 -26.81 21.68
CA ASN A 179 -8.45 -26.56 22.93
C ASN A 179 -7.58 -25.28 22.81
N ASP A 180 -6.27 -25.46 22.72
CA ASP A 180 -5.23 -24.40 22.69
C ASP A 180 -4.69 -24.08 21.27
N HIS A 181 -5.22 -24.73 20.23
CA HIS A 181 -4.78 -24.55 18.86
C HIS A 181 -5.96 -24.42 17.87
N TYR A 182 -5.66 -24.19 16.61
CA TYR A 182 -6.63 -24.06 15.52
C TYR A 182 -6.42 -25.16 14.48
N LEU A 183 -7.54 -25.66 13.94
CA LEU A 183 -7.57 -26.58 12.81
C LEU A 183 -8.21 -25.83 11.62
N ILE A 184 -7.45 -25.68 10.55
CA ILE A 184 -7.88 -25.00 9.32
C ILE A 184 -8.18 -26.06 8.26
N ASN A 185 -9.36 -25.98 7.62
CA ASN A 185 -9.83 -26.90 6.57
C ASN A 185 -9.75 -28.39 6.97
N ASN A 186 -9.85 -28.73 8.25
CA ASN A 186 -9.65 -30.08 8.78
C ASN A 186 -8.28 -30.73 8.39
N GLN A 187 -7.29 -29.90 8.04
CA GLN A 187 -5.99 -30.38 7.52
C GLN A 187 -4.79 -29.73 8.19
N TYR A 188 -4.83 -28.42 8.43
CA TYR A 188 -3.69 -27.66 8.93
C TYR A 188 -3.87 -27.29 10.39
N GLU A 189 -3.01 -27.76 11.25
CA GLU A 189 -2.99 -27.43 12.69
C GLU A 189 -1.99 -26.32 12.96
N THR A 190 -2.39 -25.32 13.76
CA THR A 190 -1.53 -24.21 14.15
C THR A 190 -1.87 -23.66 15.53
N ARG A 191 -0.87 -23.14 16.25
CA ARG A 191 -1.07 -22.44 17.53
C ARG A 191 -1.67 -21.04 17.34
N CYS A 192 -1.32 -20.36 16.26
CA CYS A 192 -1.75 -19.00 15.98
C CYS A 192 -2.21 -18.83 14.53
N VAL A 193 -3.27 -18.05 14.33
CA VAL A 193 -3.78 -17.66 13.00
C VAL A 193 -3.63 -16.16 12.83
N VAL A 194 -2.99 -15.75 11.73
CA VAL A 194 -2.91 -14.35 11.31
C VAL A 194 -3.81 -14.15 10.10
N ASN A 195 -4.83 -13.31 10.25
CA ASN A 195 -5.73 -12.98 9.17
C ASN A 195 -5.17 -11.79 8.36
N ALA A 196 -4.64 -12.05 7.18
CA ALA A 196 -4.15 -11.07 6.21
C ALA A 196 -4.89 -11.17 4.86
N ALA A 197 -6.15 -11.63 4.86
CA ALA A 197 -6.95 -11.96 3.69
C ALA A 197 -7.54 -10.73 2.95
N GLY A 198 -7.02 -9.51 3.18
CA GLY A 198 -7.39 -8.31 2.44
C GLY A 198 -8.91 -8.06 2.45
N LEU A 199 -9.53 -7.98 1.26
CA LEU A 199 -10.98 -7.79 1.10
C LEU A 199 -11.82 -8.90 1.75
N TYR A 200 -11.27 -10.08 1.91
CA TYR A 200 -11.93 -11.23 2.54
C TYR A 200 -11.60 -11.38 4.02
N GLY A 201 -10.93 -10.37 4.61
CA GLY A 201 -10.55 -10.37 6.02
C GLY A 201 -11.74 -10.50 6.98
N ASP A 202 -12.90 -9.98 6.63
CA ASP A 202 -14.14 -10.14 7.38
C ASP A 202 -14.70 -11.57 7.28
N VAL A 203 -14.59 -12.21 6.12
CA VAL A 203 -15.01 -13.61 5.92
C VAL A 203 -14.21 -14.52 6.86
N ILE A 204 -12.88 -14.39 6.84
CA ILE A 204 -12.00 -15.15 7.72
C ILE A 204 -12.28 -14.83 9.19
N HIS A 205 -12.39 -13.55 9.56
CA HIS A 205 -12.70 -13.12 10.91
C HIS A 205 -14.02 -13.74 11.42
N ASN A 206 -15.02 -13.78 10.57
CA ASN A 206 -16.35 -14.26 10.92
C ASN A 206 -16.44 -15.79 11.09
N MET A 207 -15.42 -16.55 10.70
CA MET A 207 -15.40 -17.99 10.90
C MET A 207 -15.22 -18.38 12.38
N PHE A 208 -14.44 -17.58 13.15
CA PHE A 208 -14.04 -17.97 14.51
C PHE A 208 -14.21 -16.87 15.57
N CYS A 209 -14.65 -15.65 15.19
CA CYS A 209 -14.94 -14.57 16.14
C CYS A 209 -16.45 -14.39 16.33
N GLU A 210 -16.88 -14.16 17.57
CA GLU A 210 -18.30 -13.91 17.91
C GLU A 210 -18.80 -12.59 17.31
N LYS A 211 -18.01 -11.51 17.49
CA LYS A 211 -18.34 -10.19 16.96
C LYS A 211 -18.09 -10.15 15.45
N LYS A 212 -19.16 -10.18 14.68
CA LYS A 212 -19.09 -10.15 13.22
C LYS A 212 -18.61 -8.79 12.69
N ARG A 213 -17.95 -8.83 11.55
CA ARG A 213 -17.43 -7.67 10.81
C ARG A 213 -17.91 -7.76 9.36
N THR A 214 -17.94 -6.61 8.70
CA THR A 214 -18.23 -6.51 7.25
C THR A 214 -17.27 -5.51 6.64
N ILE A 215 -16.69 -5.89 5.50
CA ILE A 215 -15.86 -5.01 4.66
C ILE A 215 -16.67 -4.71 3.40
N THR A 216 -16.97 -3.43 3.17
CA THR A 216 -17.55 -2.96 1.91
C THR A 216 -16.43 -2.75 0.90
N ALA A 217 -16.53 -3.36 -0.26
CA ALA A 217 -15.55 -3.23 -1.31
C ALA A 217 -15.70 -1.88 -2.03
N ARG A 218 -14.56 -1.22 -2.33
CA ARG A 218 -14.51 -0.01 -3.14
C ARG A 218 -13.57 -0.23 -4.31
N LYS A 219 -14.14 -0.20 -5.50
CA LYS A 219 -13.42 -0.35 -6.76
C LYS A 219 -12.75 0.97 -7.16
N GLY A 220 -11.50 0.89 -7.62
CA GLY A 220 -10.78 1.99 -8.26
C GLY A 220 -10.27 1.55 -9.62
N ASP A 221 -10.71 2.22 -10.68
CA ASP A 221 -10.24 1.96 -12.03
C ASP A 221 -9.12 2.94 -12.38
N TYR A 222 -8.08 2.46 -13.05
CA TYR A 222 -6.95 3.22 -13.52
C TYR A 222 -6.83 3.15 -15.04
N CYS A 223 -6.35 4.24 -15.65
CA CYS A 223 -5.82 4.24 -17.00
C CYS A 223 -4.30 4.09 -16.92
N LEU A 224 -3.77 3.01 -17.49
CA LEU A 224 -2.35 2.80 -17.66
C LEU A 224 -1.99 3.15 -19.11
N TYR A 225 -1.18 4.19 -19.29
CA TYR A 225 -0.68 4.63 -20.58
C TYR A 225 0.67 4.02 -20.90
N ASP A 226 1.02 4.00 -22.17
CA ASP A 226 2.29 3.49 -22.67
C ASP A 226 3.48 4.37 -22.21
N THR A 227 4.66 3.84 -22.39
CA THR A 227 5.95 4.46 -22.05
C THR A 227 6.18 5.78 -22.80
N ASP A 228 5.53 5.98 -23.97
CA ASP A 228 5.57 7.24 -24.72
C ASP A 228 5.08 8.44 -23.91
N LEU A 229 4.26 8.21 -22.87
CA LEU A 229 3.76 9.23 -21.96
C LEU A 229 4.40 9.18 -20.57
N GLY A 230 5.35 8.29 -20.35
CA GLY A 230 5.97 8.05 -19.05
C GLY A 230 6.70 9.25 -18.47
N ASP A 231 7.24 10.11 -19.32
CA ASP A 231 7.98 11.32 -18.95
C ASP A 231 7.09 12.57 -18.89
N LEU A 232 5.76 12.43 -19.01
CA LEU A 232 4.83 13.57 -18.95
C LEU A 232 4.92 14.29 -17.60
N VAL A 233 5.10 13.55 -16.51
CA VAL A 233 5.41 14.05 -15.17
C VAL A 233 6.53 13.24 -14.54
N SER A 234 7.35 13.89 -13.74
CA SER A 234 8.46 13.22 -13.03
C SER A 234 8.08 12.82 -11.60
N HIS A 235 7.21 13.59 -10.96
CA HIS A 235 6.70 13.37 -9.60
C HIS A 235 5.35 12.66 -9.62
N THR A 236 4.95 12.11 -8.47
CA THR A 236 3.56 11.71 -8.26
C THR A 236 2.71 12.95 -7.98
N ILE A 237 1.74 13.23 -8.84
CA ILE A 237 0.90 14.42 -8.78
C ILE A 237 -0.43 14.10 -8.12
N PHE A 238 -0.73 14.79 -7.03
CA PHE A 238 -2.02 14.81 -6.34
C PHE A 238 -2.67 16.18 -6.47
N GLN A 239 -3.95 16.25 -6.15
CA GLN A 239 -4.66 17.50 -5.96
C GLN A 239 -5.14 17.61 -4.52
N LEU A 240 -5.33 18.82 -4.02
CA LEU A 240 -6.02 19.04 -2.75
C LEU A 240 -7.39 18.37 -2.79
N PRO A 241 -7.83 17.71 -1.70
CA PRO A 241 -9.16 17.12 -1.64
C PRO A 241 -10.24 18.19 -1.86
N THR A 242 -11.19 17.88 -2.74
CA THR A 242 -12.38 18.71 -2.98
C THR A 242 -13.60 18.10 -2.29
N ALA A 243 -14.74 18.78 -2.36
CA ALA A 243 -16.02 18.24 -1.89
C ALA A 243 -16.41 16.90 -2.59
N LYS A 244 -15.82 16.62 -3.77
CA LYS A 244 -16.02 15.38 -4.53
C LYS A 244 -15.06 14.24 -4.14
N GLY A 245 -14.10 14.49 -3.22
CA GLY A 245 -13.13 13.49 -2.75
C GLY A 245 -11.68 13.86 -3.04
N LYS A 246 -10.77 12.87 -2.97
CA LYS A 246 -9.31 13.09 -3.10
C LYS A 246 -8.81 13.38 -4.51
N GLY A 247 -9.70 13.34 -5.52
CA GLY A 247 -9.31 13.54 -6.91
C GLY A 247 -8.53 12.37 -7.52
N VAL A 248 -8.29 12.47 -8.82
CA VAL A 248 -7.48 11.55 -9.62
C VAL A 248 -6.02 11.96 -9.47
N LEU A 249 -5.13 11.00 -9.27
CA LEU A 249 -3.69 11.23 -9.30
C LEU A 249 -3.11 10.93 -10.69
N VAL A 250 -1.94 11.51 -10.97
CA VAL A 250 -1.13 11.21 -12.15
C VAL A 250 0.27 10.85 -11.64
N THR A 251 0.79 9.70 -12.02
CA THR A 251 2.10 9.25 -11.53
C THR A 251 2.84 8.43 -12.58
N PRO A 252 4.15 8.63 -12.75
CA PRO A 252 4.95 7.68 -13.51
C PRO A 252 4.99 6.34 -12.76
N THR A 253 5.26 5.25 -13.48
CA THR A 253 5.59 3.97 -12.87
C THR A 253 7.11 3.74 -12.87
N VAL A 254 7.60 2.78 -12.10
CA VAL A 254 9.03 2.43 -12.10
C VAL A 254 9.48 1.82 -13.43
N HIS A 255 8.55 1.37 -14.26
CA HIS A 255 8.79 0.78 -15.58
C HIS A 255 8.61 1.78 -16.74
N GLY A 256 8.36 3.07 -16.44
CA GLY A 256 8.29 4.11 -17.44
C GLY A 256 6.90 4.34 -18.05
N ASN A 257 5.86 3.70 -17.55
CA ASN A 257 4.48 3.99 -17.92
C ASN A 257 3.92 5.19 -17.15
N LEU A 258 2.80 5.75 -17.62
CA LEU A 258 2.03 6.76 -16.88
C LEU A 258 0.73 6.13 -16.36
N LEU A 259 0.45 6.32 -15.08
CA LEU A 259 -0.77 5.85 -14.44
C LEU A 259 -1.65 7.03 -14.03
N VAL A 260 -2.93 6.98 -14.41
CA VAL A 260 -3.94 8.00 -14.07
C VAL A 260 -5.14 7.32 -13.40
N GLY A 261 -5.54 7.78 -12.25
CA GLY A 261 -6.63 7.21 -11.44
C GLY A 261 -6.38 7.42 -9.95
N PRO A 262 -7.09 6.69 -9.07
CA PRO A 262 -8.21 5.81 -9.39
C PRO A 262 -9.55 6.54 -9.51
N SER A 263 -10.54 5.86 -10.09
CA SER A 263 -11.96 6.12 -9.80
C SER A 263 -12.30 5.65 -8.37
N ALA A 264 -13.51 5.92 -7.89
CA ALA A 264 -13.94 5.47 -6.56
C ALA A 264 -15.42 5.10 -6.57
N THR A 265 -15.73 3.81 -6.66
CA THR A 265 -17.08 3.29 -6.72
C THR A 265 -17.26 2.18 -5.69
N ASP A 266 -18.22 2.34 -4.78
CA ASP A 266 -18.59 1.26 -3.86
C ASP A 266 -19.32 0.15 -4.66
N ILE A 267 -18.96 -1.09 -4.40
CA ILE A 267 -19.52 -2.26 -5.07
C ILE A 267 -19.95 -3.29 -4.02
N ASP A 268 -21.01 -4.03 -4.36
CA ASP A 268 -21.59 -5.05 -3.47
C ASP A 268 -20.82 -6.38 -3.53
N ASP A 269 -20.13 -6.63 -4.64
CA ASP A 269 -19.34 -7.85 -4.87
C ASP A 269 -17.83 -7.57 -4.64
N LYS A 270 -17.15 -8.59 -4.10
CA LYS A 270 -15.72 -8.50 -3.72
C LYS A 270 -14.81 -9.12 -4.74
#